data_1f221ac8ead82d490bf25ec73da8ee97
#
_entry.id   1f221ac8ead82d490bf25ec73da8ee97
#
_cell.length_a   1.000
_cell.length_b   1.000
_cell.length_c   1.000
_cell.angle_alpha   90.00
_cell.angle_beta   90.00
_cell.angle_gamma   90.00
#
_symmetry.space_group_name_H-M   'P 1'
#
loop_
_entity.id
_entity.type
_entity.pdbx_description
1 polymer ?
#
loop_
_entity_poly.entity_id
_entity_poly.type
_entity_poly.pdbx_seq_one_letter_code
_entity_poly.pdbx_strand_id
1 'polypeptide(L)'
;MALFYLDSSAVVKLVRDEPESHVLRACLSDEDLVSCDLVLTEVPRAIRRAVAQDPRLALDVLIERAEAVLEAVALLPLDRALLLAAGAFAEPALRALDAIHIAAAIDLSPVDGFVTYDERQAAGARLAGLRTMAPGS
;
A
#
# COMPACT_ATOMS: atom_id res chain seq x y z
N MET A 1 17.79 -5.16 8.23
CA MET A 1 16.71 -5.43 7.27
C MET A 1 16.16 -4.12 6.75
N ALA A 2 15.71 -4.11 5.50
CA ALA A 2 15.12 -2.90 4.93
C ALA A 2 13.70 -2.70 5.45
N LEU A 3 13.24 -1.45 5.43
CA LEU A 3 11.90 -1.04 5.82
C LEU A 3 11.17 -0.52 4.58
N PHE A 4 10.07 -1.18 4.21
CA PHE A 4 9.28 -0.80 3.05
C PHE A 4 7.89 -0.35 3.47
N TYR A 5 7.47 0.80 2.96
CA TYR A 5 6.07 1.25 3.07
C TYR A 5 5.27 0.70 1.89
N LEU A 6 4.14 0.08 2.19
CA LEU A 6 3.24 -0.48 1.18
C LEU A 6 1.95 0.33 1.14
N ASP A 7 1.56 0.83 -0.03
CA ASP A 7 0.20 1.34 -0.21
C ASP A 7 -0.77 0.17 -0.44
N SER A 8 -2.06 0.45 -0.61
CA SER A 8 -3.06 -0.59 -0.78
C SER A 8 -2.85 -1.41 -2.05
N SER A 9 -2.35 -0.81 -3.13
CA SER A 9 -2.09 -1.53 -4.38
C SER A 9 -1.03 -2.61 -4.20
N ALA A 10 0.01 -2.31 -3.43
CA ALA A 10 1.06 -3.28 -3.12
C ALA A 10 0.52 -4.42 -2.21
N VAL A 11 -0.26 -4.08 -1.19
CA VAL A 11 -0.85 -5.10 -0.30
C VAL A 11 -1.77 -6.03 -1.08
N VAL A 12 -2.59 -5.51 -1.99
CA VAL A 12 -3.49 -6.33 -2.82
C VAL A 12 -2.70 -7.33 -3.66
N LYS A 13 -1.55 -6.94 -4.20
CA LYS A 13 -0.69 -7.87 -4.96
C LYS A 13 -0.05 -8.96 -4.11
N LEU A 14 0.06 -8.75 -2.80
CA LEU A 14 0.48 -9.80 -1.87
C LEU A 14 -0.67 -10.78 -1.57
N VAL A 15 -1.91 -10.33 -1.71
CA VAL A 15 -3.10 -11.12 -1.40
C VAL A 15 -3.56 -11.96 -2.60
N ARG A 16 -3.70 -11.34 -3.77
CA ARG A 16 -4.13 -12.04 -4.98
C ARG A 16 -2.98 -12.20 -5.96
N ASP A 17 -3.00 -13.31 -6.72
CA ASP A 17 -1.95 -13.58 -7.69
C ASP A 17 -2.18 -12.79 -8.97
N GLU A 18 -1.33 -11.81 -9.19
CA GLU A 18 -1.24 -10.99 -10.39
C GLU A 18 0.17 -11.15 -10.98
N PRO A 19 0.42 -10.68 -12.22
CA PRO A 19 1.73 -10.92 -12.86
C PRO A 19 2.94 -10.50 -12.03
N GLU A 20 2.83 -9.42 -11.25
CA GLU A 20 3.94 -8.87 -10.46
C GLU A 20 4.08 -9.52 -9.08
N SER A 21 3.09 -10.30 -8.63
CA SER A 21 3.01 -10.79 -7.24
C SER A 21 4.22 -11.63 -6.84
N HIS A 22 4.68 -12.51 -7.73
CA HIS A 22 5.83 -13.37 -7.44
C HIS A 22 7.11 -12.58 -7.17
N VAL A 23 7.41 -11.61 -8.03
CA VAL A 23 8.60 -10.74 -7.88
C VAL A 23 8.46 -9.88 -6.64
N LEU A 24 7.28 -9.34 -6.37
CA LEU A 24 7.02 -8.54 -5.18
C LEU A 24 7.27 -9.34 -3.90
N ARG A 25 6.72 -10.55 -3.81
CA ARG A 25 6.93 -11.41 -2.63
C ARG A 25 8.40 -11.72 -2.41
N ALA A 26 9.14 -12.01 -3.48
CA ALA A 26 10.57 -12.26 -3.38
C ALA A 26 11.34 -11.03 -2.90
N CYS A 27 10.98 -9.85 -3.41
CA CYS A 27 11.60 -8.58 -3.04
C CYS A 27 11.37 -8.22 -1.56
N LEU A 28 10.20 -8.54 -1.01
CA LEU A 28 9.82 -8.19 0.36
C LEU A 28 10.09 -9.29 1.38
N SER A 29 10.57 -10.45 0.95
CA SER A 29 10.86 -11.58 1.84
C SER A 29 11.89 -11.18 2.89
N ASP A 30 11.56 -11.46 4.16
CA ASP A 30 12.40 -11.19 5.33
C ASP A 30 12.66 -9.68 5.59
N GLU A 31 11.91 -8.80 4.94
CA GLU A 31 12.02 -7.37 5.16
C GLU A 31 10.92 -6.87 6.13
N ASP A 32 11.13 -5.68 6.71
CA ASP A 32 10.13 -5.04 7.55
C ASP A 32 9.12 -4.28 6.69
N LEU A 33 7.84 -4.56 6.92
CA LEU A 33 6.76 -3.98 6.14
C LEU A 33 5.88 -3.09 7.01
N VAL A 34 5.61 -1.88 6.53
CA VAL A 34 4.76 -0.90 7.21
C VAL A 34 3.73 -0.32 6.25
N SER A 35 2.64 0.14 6.80
CA SER A 35 1.60 0.89 6.09
C SER A 35 0.85 1.75 7.11
N CYS A 36 -0.35 2.20 6.77
CA CYS A 36 -1.24 2.86 7.73
C CYS A 36 -2.59 2.15 7.78
N ASP A 37 -3.38 2.47 8.78
CA ASP A 37 -4.69 1.82 9.03
C ASP A 37 -5.67 1.92 7.87
N LEU A 38 -5.43 2.82 6.92
CA LEU A 38 -6.27 2.97 5.73
C LEU A 38 -6.40 1.65 4.95
N VAL A 39 -5.34 0.82 4.94
CA VAL A 39 -5.37 -0.47 4.23
C VAL A 39 -6.38 -1.45 4.81
N LEU A 40 -6.76 -1.29 6.06
CA LEU A 40 -7.81 -2.12 6.68
C LEU A 40 -9.17 -1.98 5.98
N THR A 41 -9.40 -0.83 5.35
CA THR A 41 -10.60 -0.59 4.54
C THR A 41 -10.32 -0.79 3.05
N GLU A 42 -9.23 -0.26 2.55
CA GLU A 42 -8.94 -0.27 1.11
C GLU A 42 -8.72 -1.68 0.57
N VAL A 43 -8.01 -2.54 1.30
CA VAL A 43 -7.68 -3.88 0.82
C VAL A 43 -8.91 -4.77 0.70
N PRO A 44 -9.77 -4.93 1.72
CA PRO A 44 -10.99 -5.71 1.57
C PRO A 44 -11.93 -5.16 0.48
N ARG A 45 -12.00 -3.83 0.35
CA ARG A 45 -12.81 -3.20 -0.71
C ARG A 45 -12.28 -3.54 -2.10
N ALA A 46 -10.97 -3.51 -2.29
CA ALA A 46 -10.34 -3.88 -3.56
C ALA A 46 -10.58 -5.36 -3.90
N ILE A 47 -10.48 -6.24 -2.91
CA ILE A 47 -10.75 -7.67 -3.10
C ILE A 47 -12.20 -7.90 -3.52
N ARG A 48 -13.15 -7.23 -2.86
CA ARG A 48 -14.58 -7.36 -3.21
C ARG A 48 -14.87 -6.87 -4.62
N ARG A 49 -14.22 -5.78 -5.05
CA ARG A 49 -14.34 -5.31 -6.45
C ARG A 49 -13.78 -6.33 -7.43
N ALA A 50 -12.62 -6.92 -7.12
CA ALA A 50 -12.01 -7.93 -7.98
C ALA A 50 -12.91 -9.16 -8.15
N VAL A 51 -13.50 -9.65 -7.06
CA VAL A 51 -14.44 -10.80 -7.10
C VAL A 51 -15.70 -10.46 -7.89
N ALA A 52 -16.23 -9.25 -7.75
CA ALA A 52 -17.39 -8.81 -8.52
C ALA A 52 -17.11 -8.78 -10.03
N GLN A 53 -15.88 -8.46 -10.42
CA GLN A 53 -15.45 -8.43 -11.83
C GLN A 53 -15.05 -9.80 -12.37
N ASP A 54 -14.57 -10.69 -11.49
CA ASP A 54 -14.13 -12.04 -11.87
C ASP A 54 -14.70 -13.07 -10.89
N PRO A 55 -15.87 -13.67 -11.21
CA PRO A 55 -16.52 -14.67 -10.35
C PRO A 55 -15.72 -15.95 -10.11
N ARG A 56 -14.64 -16.17 -10.86
CA ARG A 56 -13.74 -17.32 -10.64
C ARG A 56 -12.90 -17.17 -9.38
N LEU A 57 -12.77 -15.94 -8.86
CA LEU A 57 -12.06 -15.68 -7.62
C LEU A 57 -12.88 -16.09 -6.41
N ALA A 58 -12.25 -16.74 -5.43
CA ALA A 58 -12.89 -17.18 -4.20
C ALA A 58 -12.76 -16.09 -3.13
N LEU A 59 -13.86 -15.39 -2.85
CA LEU A 59 -13.86 -14.27 -1.89
C LEU A 59 -13.38 -14.66 -0.50
N ASP A 60 -13.88 -15.78 0.05
CA ASP A 60 -13.52 -16.23 1.39
C ASP A 60 -12.03 -16.54 1.52
N VAL A 61 -11.44 -17.17 0.50
CA VAL A 61 -10.00 -17.47 0.46
C VAL A 61 -9.18 -16.18 0.43
N LEU A 62 -9.57 -15.22 -0.42
CA LEU A 62 -8.86 -13.95 -0.56
C LEU A 62 -8.97 -13.08 0.68
N ILE A 63 -10.12 -13.04 1.35
CA ILE A 63 -10.28 -12.31 2.62
C ILE A 63 -9.40 -12.92 3.70
N GLU A 64 -9.34 -14.25 3.79
CA GLU A 64 -8.46 -14.92 4.74
C GLU A 64 -6.97 -14.60 4.48
N ARG A 65 -6.55 -14.60 3.22
CA ARG A 65 -5.19 -14.18 2.84
C ARG A 65 -4.92 -12.73 3.19
N ALA A 66 -5.90 -11.85 2.96
CA ALA A 66 -5.78 -10.43 3.29
C ALA A 66 -5.54 -10.24 4.79
N GLU A 67 -6.27 -10.95 5.62
CA GLU A 67 -6.07 -10.91 7.08
C GLU A 67 -4.65 -11.34 7.45
N ALA A 68 -4.16 -12.43 6.87
CA ALA A 68 -2.81 -12.92 7.14
C ALA A 68 -1.73 -11.93 6.68
N VAL A 69 -1.88 -11.33 5.51
CA VAL A 69 -0.93 -10.32 5.01
C VAL A 69 -0.93 -9.08 5.91
N LEU A 70 -2.11 -8.59 6.29
CA LEU A 70 -2.23 -7.41 7.13
C LEU A 70 -1.66 -7.62 8.54
N GLU A 71 -1.71 -8.84 9.07
CA GLU A 71 -1.06 -9.17 10.33
C GLU A 71 0.47 -9.09 10.24
N ALA A 72 1.03 -9.30 9.07
CA ALA A 72 2.48 -9.25 8.83
C ALA A 72 2.99 -7.82 8.56
N VAL A 73 2.10 -6.84 8.44
CA VAL A 73 2.43 -5.44 8.16
C VAL A 73 2.16 -4.60 9.41
N ALA A 74 3.15 -3.83 9.86
CA ALA A 74 2.94 -2.88 10.96
C ALA A 74 2.15 -1.68 10.45
N LEU A 75 1.10 -1.27 11.17
CA LEU A 75 0.19 -0.23 10.73
C LEU A 75 0.26 1.00 11.62
N LEU A 76 0.50 2.16 11.00
CA LEU A 76 0.44 3.47 11.65
C LEU A 76 -1.03 3.89 11.79
N PRO A 77 -1.49 4.23 12.99
CA PRO A 77 -2.85 4.74 13.17
C PRO A 77 -3.08 6.06 12.43
N LEU A 78 -4.32 6.26 11.95
CA LEU A 78 -4.74 7.52 11.35
C LEU A 78 -5.17 8.49 12.45
N ASP A 79 -4.25 9.34 12.86
CA ASP A 79 -4.57 10.38 13.85
C ASP A 79 -4.81 11.73 13.17
N ARG A 80 -5.24 12.71 13.97
CA ARG A 80 -5.57 14.05 13.47
C ARG A 80 -4.35 14.73 12.84
N ALA A 81 -3.17 14.61 13.45
CA ALA A 81 -1.96 15.24 12.93
C ALA A 81 -1.58 14.68 11.55
N LEU A 82 -1.69 13.37 11.37
CA LEU A 82 -1.42 12.72 10.09
C LEU A 82 -2.38 13.20 9.00
N LEU A 83 -3.68 13.27 9.32
CA LEU A 83 -4.69 13.71 8.37
C LEU A 83 -4.49 15.18 7.97
N LEU A 84 -4.12 16.04 8.91
CA LEU A 84 -3.80 17.43 8.62
C LEU A 84 -2.55 17.56 7.75
N ALA A 85 -1.52 16.78 8.02
CA ALA A 85 -0.31 16.75 7.20
C ALA A 85 -0.61 16.32 5.76
N ALA A 86 -1.45 15.30 5.59
CA ALA A 86 -1.88 14.85 4.27
C ALA A 86 -2.63 15.96 3.51
N GLY A 87 -3.50 16.70 4.20
CA GLY A 87 -4.26 17.80 3.62
C GLY A 87 -3.41 19.00 3.21
N ALA A 88 -2.18 19.10 3.71
CA ALA A 88 -1.28 20.22 3.43
C ALA A 88 -0.42 20.03 2.17
N PHE A 89 -0.45 18.86 1.52
CA PHE A 89 0.31 18.67 0.28
C PHE A 89 -0.20 19.61 -0.82
N ALA A 90 0.76 20.25 -1.50
CA ALA A 90 0.46 21.24 -2.53
C ALA A 90 0.07 20.66 -3.89
N GLU A 91 0.37 19.36 -4.13
CA GLU A 91 0.14 18.72 -5.42
C GLU A 91 -1.36 18.47 -5.66
N PRO A 92 -2.01 19.24 -6.57
CA PRO A 92 -3.47 19.14 -6.74
C PRO A 92 -3.94 17.84 -7.41
N ALA A 93 -3.06 17.15 -8.15
CA ALA A 93 -3.39 15.87 -8.78
C ALA A 93 -3.45 14.71 -7.78
N LEU A 94 -2.93 14.91 -6.58
CA LEU A 94 -2.89 13.89 -5.56
C LEU A 94 -4.25 13.79 -4.86
N ARG A 95 -4.83 12.59 -4.87
CA ARG A 95 -6.11 12.33 -4.19
C ARG A 95 -5.91 12.24 -2.69
N ALA A 96 -7.00 12.43 -1.92
CA ALA A 96 -6.95 12.43 -0.47
C ALA A 96 -6.33 11.14 0.12
N LEU A 97 -6.75 9.96 -0.37
CA LEU A 97 -6.23 8.70 0.15
C LEU A 97 -4.75 8.50 -0.20
N ASP A 98 -4.33 8.94 -1.38
CA ASP A 98 -2.93 8.91 -1.80
C ASP A 98 -2.07 9.82 -0.91
N ALA A 99 -2.58 11.01 -0.60
CA ALA A 99 -1.91 11.95 0.29
C ALA A 99 -1.73 11.37 1.70
N ILE A 100 -2.72 10.64 2.20
CA ILE A 100 -2.63 9.97 3.51
C ILE A 100 -1.51 8.93 3.52
N HIS A 101 -1.40 8.10 2.48
CA HIS A 101 -0.30 7.13 2.39
C HIS A 101 1.07 7.80 2.34
N ILE A 102 1.21 8.88 1.58
CA ILE A 102 2.48 9.61 1.47
C ILE A 102 2.84 10.24 2.83
N ALA A 103 1.87 10.87 3.50
CA ALA A 103 2.09 11.46 4.82
C ALA A 103 2.50 10.40 5.84
N ALA A 104 1.88 9.22 5.80
CA ALA A 104 2.24 8.12 6.69
C ALA A 104 3.66 7.62 6.44
N ALA A 105 4.07 7.48 5.17
CA ALA A 105 5.43 7.07 4.83
C ALA A 105 6.47 8.10 5.30
N ILE A 106 6.17 9.38 5.16
CA ILE A 106 7.05 10.45 5.67
C ILE A 106 7.16 10.37 7.19
N ASP A 107 6.05 10.17 7.88
CA ASP A 107 6.03 10.06 9.35
C ASP A 107 6.85 8.87 9.84
N LEU A 108 6.86 7.77 9.09
CA LEU A 108 7.62 6.56 9.39
C LEU A 108 9.07 6.60 8.90
N SER A 109 9.44 7.65 8.16
CA SER A 109 10.78 7.74 7.55
C SER A 109 11.89 7.77 8.59
N PRO A 110 13.08 7.21 8.24
CA PRO A 110 13.46 6.80 6.89
C PRO A 110 12.89 5.43 6.49
N VAL A 111 12.25 5.37 5.32
CA VAL A 111 11.86 4.12 4.70
C VAL A 111 12.77 3.86 3.48
N ASP A 112 13.11 2.61 3.23
CA ASP A 112 14.01 2.24 2.13
C ASP A 112 13.30 2.24 0.78
N GLY A 113 11.97 2.16 0.79
CA GLY A 113 11.17 2.25 -0.42
C GLY A 113 9.70 2.44 -0.10
N PHE A 114 9.02 3.15 -1.00
CA PHE A 114 7.57 3.29 -1.03
C PHE A 114 7.06 2.43 -2.19
N VAL A 115 6.41 1.32 -1.86
CA VAL A 115 5.99 0.32 -2.83
C VAL A 115 4.57 0.61 -3.27
N THR A 116 4.38 0.90 -4.55
CA THR A 116 3.09 1.19 -5.15
C THR A 116 3.06 0.77 -6.62
N TYR A 117 1.90 0.34 -7.08
CA TYR A 117 1.64 0.04 -8.48
C TYR A 117 0.72 1.06 -9.14
N ASP A 118 0.40 2.13 -8.42
CA ASP A 118 -0.38 3.26 -8.91
C ASP A 118 0.57 4.38 -9.35
N GLU A 119 0.59 4.68 -10.65
CA GLU A 119 1.50 5.69 -11.23
C GLU A 119 1.27 7.09 -10.63
N ARG A 120 0.04 7.44 -10.33
CA ARG A 120 -0.31 8.73 -9.72
C ARG A 120 0.24 8.83 -8.31
N GLN A 121 0.09 7.75 -7.54
CA GLN A 121 0.65 7.64 -6.19
C GLN A 121 2.19 7.73 -6.25
N ALA A 122 2.81 6.99 -7.17
CA ALA A 122 4.26 7.00 -7.34
C ALA A 122 4.79 8.40 -7.66
N ALA A 123 4.11 9.12 -8.56
CA ALA A 123 4.51 10.49 -8.91
C ALA A 123 4.45 11.42 -7.69
N GLY A 124 3.37 11.34 -6.91
CA GLY A 124 3.22 12.13 -5.68
C GLY A 124 4.27 11.79 -4.63
N ALA A 125 4.55 10.51 -4.46
CA ALA A 125 5.56 10.04 -3.51
C ALA A 125 6.97 10.55 -3.88
N ARG A 126 7.33 10.50 -5.16
CA ARG A 126 8.62 11.03 -5.64
C ARG A 126 8.74 12.53 -5.42
N LEU A 127 7.67 13.29 -5.66
CA LEU A 127 7.65 14.73 -5.40
C LEU A 127 7.85 15.04 -3.91
N ALA A 128 7.40 14.15 -3.04
CA ALA A 128 7.59 14.27 -1.59
C ALA A 128 8.97 13.78 -1.11
N GLY A 129 9.83 13.32 -2.01
CA GLY A 129 11.18 12.88 -1.69
C GLY A 129 11.31 11.40 -1.35
N LEU A 130 10.27 10.61 -1.56
CA LEU A 130 10.30 9.17 -1.29
C LEU A 130 10.85 8.40 -2.50
N ARG A 131 11.61 7.35 -2.23
CA ARG A 131 12.05 6.41 -3.25
C ARG A 131 10.91 5.45 -3.54
N THR A 132 10.44 5.41 -4.78
CA THR A 132 9.32 4.53 -5.18
C THR A 132 9.81 3.25 -5.81
N MET A 133 9.04 2.18 -5.61
CA MET A 133 9.32 0.86 -6.16
C MET A 133 8.03 0.21 -6.64
N ALA A 134 8.12 -0.52 -7.75
CA ALA A 134 7.04 -1.35 -8.29
C ALA A 134 7.64 -2.65 -8.82
N PRO A 135 8.10 -3.56 -7.93
CA PRO A 135 8.78 -4.79 -8.34
C PRO A 135 7.95 -5.62 -9.32
N GLY A 136 8.59 -6.04 -10.42
CA GLY A 136 7.94 -6.86 -11.45
C GLY A 136 7.20 -6.07 -12.53
N SER A 137 7.16 -4.76 -12.43
CA SER A 137 6.52 -3.93 -13.46
C SER A 137 7.53 -3.25 -14.37
#